data_3f949e6c3bca19ee09099d5e91f61247
#
_entry.id   3f949e6c3bca19ee09099d5e91f61247
#
_cell.length_a   1.000
_cell.length_b   1.000
_cell.length_c   1.000
_cell.angle_alpha   90.00
_cell.angle_beta   90.00
_cell.angle_gamma   90.00
#
_symmetry.space_group_name_H-M   'P 1'
#
loop_
_entity.id
_entity.type
_entity.pdbx_description
1 polymer ?
#
loop_
_entity_poly.entity_id
_entity_poly.type
_entity_poly.pdbx_seq_one_letter_code
_entity_poly.pdbx_strand_id
1 'polypeptide(L)'
;GYGVANEGDVWDIYSRKKEAEACLPVGAVLTIAAAGSEMSWSSVITNEDGWIKRGYSNDLGRCRFAVMNPELTYTLPIYQTKCGAVDILMYFNTETDFEVTDRIAEGLMVSVIHNTRILMKEPENYNARASLMWASSLSHNNLTGCGLSSDWATHQLEHEVSGMFDVAHGAGLAAVWGSWARYVYEE
;
A
#
# COMPACT_ATOMS: atom_id res chain seq x y z
N GLY A 1 -3.96 -9.94 14.46
CA GLY A 1 -4.15 -11.36 14.16
C GLY A 1 -2.96 -12.19 14.64
N TYR A 2 -1.74 -11.92 14.14
CA TYR A 2 -0.56 -12.75 14.42
C TYR A 2 -0.18 -12.78 15.91
N GLY A 3 -0.05 -11.64 16.57
CA GLY A 3 0.45 -11.57 17.95
C GLY A 3 -0.41 -12.30 18.98
N VAL A 4 -1.70 -12.53 18.70
CA VAL A 4 -2.60 -13.27 19.61
C VAL A 4 -2.61 -14.77 19.26
N ALA A 5 -2.32 -15.12 18.00
CA ALA A 5 -2.43 -16.51 17.52
C ALA A 5 -1.11 -17.28 17.57
N ASN A 6 0.00 -16.63 17.91
CA ASN A 6 1.32 -17.25 18.02
C ASN A 6 1.93 -16.95 19.39
N GLU A 7 2.70 -17.88 19.93
CA GLU A 7 3.45 -17.70 21.18
C GLU A 7 4.67 -16.78 20.97
N GLY A 8 5.03 -16.02 22.02
CA GLY A 8 6.20 -15.16 22.04
C GLY A 8 5.92 -13.74 21.54
N ASP A 9 6.97 -13.00 21.23
CA ASP A 9 6.89 -11.63 20.76
C ASP A 9 6.50 -11.59 19.29
N VAL A 10 5.48 -10.78 18.94
CA VAL A 10 5.06 -10.57 17.55
C VAL A 10 6.19 -9.98 16.69
N TRP A 11 7.13 -9.24 17.29
CA TRP A 11 8.29 -8.70 16.59
C TRP A 11 9.20 -9.77 16.03
N ASP A 12 9.25 -10.97 16.63
CA ASP A 12 10.03 -12.09 16.10
C ASP A 12 9.55 -12.53 14.72
N ILE A 13 8.23 -12.38 14.44
CA ILE A 13 7.65 -12.63 13.11
C ILE A 13 8.12 -11.55 12.13
N TYR A 14 7.98 -10.27 12.48
CA TYR A 14 8.34 -9.16 11.58
C TYR A 14 9.85 -9.00 11.38
N SER A 15 10.65 -9.40 12.37
CA SER A 15 12.12 -9.47 12.25
C SER A 15 12.65 -10.73 11.58
N ARG A 16 11.75 -11.61 11.08
CA ARG A 16 12.09 -12.86 10.38
C ARG A 16 12.85 -13.89 11.24
N LYS A 17 12.75 -13.81 12.55
CA LYS A 17 13.28 -14.83 13.46
C LYS A 17 12.34 -16.03 13.57
N LYS A 18 11.06 -15.81 13.32
CA LYS A 18 10.00 -16.83 13.38
C LYS A 18 9.00 -16.61 12.24
N GLU A 19 8.45 -17.70 11.70
CA GLU A 19 7.30 -17.64 10.78
C GLU A 19 5.99 -17.70 11.58
N ALA A 20 4.95 -17.03 11.06
CA ALA A 20 3.63 -17.11 11.64
C ALA A 20 2.98 -18.47 11.32
N GLU A 21 2.56 -19.19 12.35
CA GLU A 21 1.86 -20.48 12.22
C GLU A 21 0.34 -20.30 12.11
N ALA A 22 -0.20 -19.19 12.64
CA ALA A 22 -1.62 -18.89 12.64
C ALA A 22 -1.87 -17.36 12.62
N CYS A 23 -3.09 -17.01 12.23
CA CYS A 23 -3.61 -15.64 12.35
C CYS A 23 -5.09 -15.70 12.72
N LEU A 24 -5.52 -14.86 13.65
CA LEU A 24 -6.96 -14.70 13.87
C LEU A 24 -7.63 -14.11 12.63
N PRO A 25 -8.90 -14.48 12.34
CA PRO A 25 -9.66 -13.86 11.26
C PRO A 25 -9.65 -12.34 11.35
N VAL A 26 -9.29 -11.68 10.26
CA VAL A 26 -9.24 -10.21 10.15
C VAL A 26 -10.34 -9.76 9.19
N GLY A 27 -10.97 -8.64 9.48
CA GLY A 27 -11.86 -7.93 8.59
C GLY A 27 -11.39 -6.49 8.45
N ALA A 28 -11.66 -5.86 7.30
CA ALA A 28 -11.32 -4.47 7.05
C ALA A 28 -12.57 -3.62 6.85
N VAL A 29 -12.58 -2.44 7.47
CA VAL A 29 -13.53 -1.36 7.15
C VAL A 29 -12.68 -0.19 6.68
N LEU A 30 -12.72 0.10 5.37
CA LEU A 30 -11.82 1.07 4.75
C LEU A 30 -12.26 2.51 5.04
N THR A 31 -11.34 3.29 5.54
CA THR A 31 -11.47 4.75 5.76
C THR A 31 -10.48 5.56 4.93
N ILE A 32 -9.58 4.87 4.21
CA ILE A 32 -8.61 5.46 3.28
C ILE A 32 -8.34 4.49 2.13
N ALA A 33 -8.23 5.00 0.91
CA ALA A 33 -7.70 4.29 -0.23
C ALA A 33 -6.17 4.53 -0.32
N ALA A 34 -5.37 3.50 -0.10
CA ALA A 34 -3.91 3.54 -0.11
C ALA A 34 -3.33 2.14 -0.32
N ALA A 35 -2.88 1.47 0.73
CA ALA A 35 -2.20 0.18 0.73
C ALA A 35 -3.09 -1.05 0.42
N GLY A 36 -4.34 -0.88 -0.01
CA GLY A 36 -5.23 -1.99 -0.36
C GLY A 36 -5.31 -3.08 0.72
N SER A 37 -5.37 -2.68 2.00
CA SER A 37 -5.27 -3.59 3.14
C SER A 37 -6.32 -4.70 3.16
N GLU A 38 -7.45 -4.51 2.47
CA GLU A 38 -8.52 -5.48 2.33
C GLU A 38 -8.19 -6.63 1.35
N MET A 39 -7.27 -6.40 0.42
CA MET A 39 -6.83 -7.37 -0.60
C MET A 39 -5.37 -7.79 -0.43
N SER A 40 -4.58 -6.99 0.28
CA SER A 40 -3.17 -7.26 0.55
C SER A 40 -3.00 -8.43 1.52
N TRP A 41 -1.87 -9.13 1.40
CA TRP A 41 -1.40 -10.13 2.38
C TRP A 41 -0.36 -9.55 3.33
N SER A 42 -0.02 -8.27 3.15
CA SER A 42 1.07 -7.60 3.84
C SER A 42 0.56 -6.80 5.05
N SER A 43 1.35 -6.76 6.08
CA SER A 43 1.14 -5.89 7.23
C SER A 43 2.47 -5.31 7.67
N VAL A 44 2.46 -4.11 8.22
CA VAL A 44 3.66 -3.38 8.63
C VAL A 44 3.47 -2.92 10.07
N ILE A 45 4.50 -3.10 10.89
CA ILE A 45 4.55 -2.55 12.25
C ILE A 45 5.87 -1.82 12.49
N THR A 46 5.86 -0.90 13.44
CA THR A 46 7.06 -0.20 13.91
C THR A 46 7.39 -0.70 15.30
N ASN A 47 8.64 -1.12 15.52
CA ASN A 47 9.18 -1.34 16.85
C ASN A 47 9.69 -0.02 17.41
N GLU A 48 9.10 0.44 18.50
CA GLU A 48 9.48 1.70 19.14
C GLU A 48 10.90 1.65 19.74
N ASP A 49 11.39 0.46 20.08
CA ASP A 49 12.80 0.26 20.42
C ASP A 49 13.64 0.31 19.13
N GLY A 50 14.27 1.47 18.90
CA GLY A 50 15.06 1.76 17.71
C GLY A 50 14.26 2.29 16.51
N TRP A 51 12.96 2.49 16.62
CA TRP A 51 12.09 3.02 15.55
C TRP A 51 12.18 2.25 14.22
N ILE A 52 12.28 0.93 14.33
CA ILE A 52 12.49 0.03 13.19
C ILE A 52 11.12 -0.36 12.61
N LYS A 53 10.83 0.03 11.38
CA LYS A 53 9.61 -0.32 10.65
C LYS A 53 9.85 -1.52 9.74
N ARG A 54 9.04 -2.57 9.87
CA ARG A 54 9.19 -3.82 9.09
C ARG A 54 7.84 -4.34 8.59
N GLY A 55 7.87 -4.84 7.35
CA GLY A 55 6.75 -5.53 6.73
C GLY A 55 6.85 -7.04 6.87
N TYR A 56 5.71 -7.68 7.02
CA TYR A 56 5.56 -9.13 6.96
C TYR A 56 4.38 -9.49 6.06
N SER A 57 4.59 -10.40 5.11
CA SER A 57 3.60 -10.82 4.13
C SER A 57 3.34 -12.32 4.27
N ASN A 58 2.09 -12.68 4.51
CA ASN A 58 1.66 -14.08 4.65
C ASN A 58 0.15 -14.19 4.38
N ASP A 59 -0.27 -15.20 3.61
CA ASP A 59 -1.67 -15.42 3.24
C ASP A 59 -2.61 -15.64 4.44
N LEU A 60 -2.10 -16.09 5.58
CA LEU A 60 -2.86 -16.21 6.83
C LEU A 60 -3.46 -14.87 7.28
N GLY A 61 -2.81 -13.75 6.95
CA GLY A 61 -3.23 -12.40 7.32
C GLY A 61 -4.25 -11.76 6.39
N ARG A 62 -4.65 -12.42 5.29
CA ARG A 62 -5.65 -11.87 4.36
C ARG A 62 -7.00 -11.65 5.04
N CYS A 63 -7.63 -10.52 4.75
CA CYS A 63 -8.95 -10.22 5.26
C CYS A 63 -9.98 -11.25 4.80
N ARG A 64 -10.90 -11.62 5.71
CA ARG A 64 -12.02 -12.52 5.45
C ARG A 64 -13.22 -11.79 4.86
N PHE A 65 -13.35 -10.52 5.15
CA PHE A 65 -14.34 -9.61 4.57
C PHE A 65 -13.81 -8.19 4.54
N ALA A 66 -14.39 -7.35 3.68
CA ALA A 66 -14.13 -5.93 3.63
C ALA A 66 -15.42 -5.13 3.49
N VAL A 67 -15.51 -4.01 4.20
CA VAL A 67 -16.53 -2.97 3.99
C VAL A 67 -15.87 -1.83 3.25
N MET A 68 -16.30 -1.61 2.01
CA MET A 68 -15.73 -0.63 1.09
C MET A 68 -16.81 0.41 0.73
N ASN A 69 -17.16 1.27 1.70
CA ASN A 69 -18.08 2.38 1.46
C ASN A 69 -17.28 3.67 1.25
N PRO A 70 -17.31 4.28 0.04
CA PRO A 70 -16.61 5.52 -0.27
C PRO A 70 -16.94 6.69 0.66
N GLU A 71 -18.15 6.75 1.22
CA GLU A 71 -18.57 7.79 2.16
C GLU A 71 -17.73 7.80 3.45
N LEU A 72 -17.19 6.65 3.88
CA LEU A 72 -16.31 6.57 5.05
C LEU A 72 -14.98 7.31 4.84
N THR A 73 -14.68 7.71 3.61
CA THR A 73 -13.47 8.47 3.28
C THR A 73 -13.72 9.98 3.13
N TYR A 74 -14.95 10.48 3.29
CA TYR A 74 -15.29 11.91 3.07
C TYR A 74 -14.57 12.84 4.06
N THR A 75 -14.40 12.40 5.30
CA THR A 75 -13.71 13.19 6.33
C THR A 75 -12.19 13.11 6.24
N LEU A 76 -11.65 12.33 5.31
CA LEU A 76 -10.21 12.19 5.15
C LEU A 76 -9.59 13.50 4.66
N PRO A 77 -8.59 14.07 5.35
CA PRO A 77 -7.89 15.25 4.87
C PRO A 77 -7.32 15.06 3.47
N ILE A 78 -7.35 16.12 2.65
CA ILE A 78 -6.86 16.04 1.26
C ILE A 78 -5.38 15.63 1.18
N TYR A 79 -4.59 15.99 2.19
CA TYR A 79 -3.21 15.54 2.31
C TYR A 79 -3.13 14.00 2.36
N GLN A 80 -3.93 13.36 3.21
CA GLN A 80 -3.96 11.90 3.32
C GLN A 80 -4.51 11.22 2.05
N THR A 81 -5.48 11.85 1.39
CA THR A 81 -5.97 11.38 0.07
C THR A 81 -4.86 11.37 -0.97
N LYS A 82 -4.01 12.41 -1.00
CA LYS A 82 -2.84 12.47 -1.89
C LYS A 82 -1.80 11.41 -1.53
N CYS A 83 -1.51 11.24 -0.24
CA CYS A 83 -0.59 10.19 0.22
C CYS A 83 -1.07 8.80 -0.20
N GLY A 84 -2.36 8.49 -0.03
CA GLY A 84 -2.94 7.23 -0.50
C GLY A 84 -2.84 7.06 -2.01
N ALA A 85 -3.09 8.10 -2.79
CA ALA A 85 -2.95 8.05 -4.25
C ALA A 85 -1.51 7.75 -4.69
N VAL A 86 -0.51 8.35 -4.01
CA VAL A 86 0.90 8.05 -4.27
C VAL A 86 1.21 6.59 -3.96
N ASP A 87 0.75 6.07 -2.82
CA ASP A 87 0.94 4.67 -2.43
C ASP A 87 0.38 3.71 -3.50
N ILE A 88 -0.83 3.96 -3.99
CA ILE A 88 -1.42 3.20 -5.10
C ILE A 88 -0.51 3.25 -6.35
N LEU A 89 0.04 4.41 -6.71
CA LEU A 89 0.89 4.61 -7.88
C LEU A 89 2.26 3.94 -7.76
N MET A 90 2.76 3.69 -6.56
CA MET A 90 4.08 3.08 -6.34
C MET A 90 4.08 1.54 -6.46
N TYR A 91 2.95 0.94 -6.73
CA TYR A 91 2.79 -0.52 -6.81
C TYR A 91 2.93 -1.06 -8.24
N PHE A 92 3.60 -0.33 -9.13
CA PHE A 92 3.80 -0.73 -10.53
C PHE A 92 5.26 -1.08 -10.79
N ASN A 93 5.45 -2.15 -11.55
CA ASN A 93 6.78 -2.66 -11.92
C ASN A 93 7.07 -2.43 -13.40
N THR A 94 8.34 -2.17 -13.76
CA THR A 94 8.73 -1.70 -15.10
C THR A 94 9.71 -2.63 -15.84
N GLU A 95 10.02 -3.82 -15.31
CA GLU A 95 11.17 -4.60 -15.79
C GLU A 95 10.90 -5.62 -16.89
N THR A 96 9.67 -5.79 -17.41
CA THR A 96 9.39 -6.84 -18.40
C THR A 96 8.25 -6.47 -19.34
N ASP A 97 8.32 -6.93 -20.61
CA ASP A 97 7.32 -6.75 -21.66
C ASP A 97 6.10 -7.67 -21.48
N PHE A 98 5.30 -7.47 -20.44
CA PHE A 98 4.01 -8.15 -20.26
C PHE A 98 2.86 -7.19 -20.62
N GLU A 99 2.57 -7.04 -21.90
CA GLU A 99 1.64 -6.05 -22.45
C GLU A 99 0.31 -5.97 -21.68
N VAL A 100 -0.31 -7.10 -21.35
CA VAL A 100 -1.59 -7.12 -20.64
C VAL A 100 -1.46 -6.51 -19.23
N THR A 101 -0.44 -6.90 -18.48
CA THR A 101 -0.18 -6.36 -17.14
C THR A 101 0.15 -4.87 -17.20
N ASP A 102 0.96 -4.46 -18.16
CA ASP A 102 1.32 -3.06 -18.39
C ASP A 102 0.11 -2.20 -18.72
N ARG A 103 -0.79 -2.67 -19.61
CA ARG A 103 -2.04 -1.96 -19.94
C ARG A 103 -2.99 -1.81 -18.75
N ILE A 104 -3.06 -2.84 -17.91
CA ILE A 104 -3.84 -2.76 -16.66
C ILE A 104 -3.23 -1.72 -15.73
N ALA A 105 -1.91 -1.74 -15.55
CA ALA A 105 -1.18 -0.79 -14.72
C ALA A 105 -1.33 0.65 -15.22
N GLU A 106 -1.13 0.91 -16.52
CA GLU A 106 -1.34 2.21 -17.15
C GLU A 106 -2.77 2.73 -16.92
N GLY A 107 -3.78 1.89 -17.13
CA GLY A 107 -5.19 2.26 -16.92
C GLY A 107 -5.49 2.63 -15.47
N LEU A 108 -4.94 1.89 -14.52
CA LEU A 108 -5.06 2.22 -13.10
C LEU A 108 -4.35 3.52 -12.75
N MET A 109 -3.12 3.74 -13.22
CA MET A 109 -2.36 4.98 -12.97
C MET A 109 -3.12 6.20 -13.50
N VAL A 110 -3.61 6.16 -14.74
CA VAL A 110 -4.42 7.23 -15.34
C VAL A 110 -5.67 7.50 -14.51
N SER A 111 -6.37 6.45 -14.08
CA SER A 111 -7.56 6.57 -13.23
C SER A 111 -7.25 7.21 -11.88
N VAL A 112 -6.18 6.78 -11.22
CA VAL A 112 -5.75 7.33 -9.91
C VAL A 112 -5.42 8.81 -10.02
N ILE A 113 -4.64 9.21 -11.03
CA ILE A 113 -4.27 10.61 -11.26
C ILE A 113 -5.51 11.46 -11.54
N HIS A 114 -6.41 10.97 -12.41
CA HIS A 114 -7.64 11.69 -12.78
C HIS A 114 -8.54 11.90 -11.56
N ASN A 115 -8.85 10.84 -10.83
CA ASN A 115 -9.77 10.91 -9.68
C ASN A 115 -9.17 11.70 -8.50
N THR A 116 -7.85 11.62 -8.29
CA THR A 116 -7.18 12.47 -7.28
C THR A 116 -7.34 13.96 -7.62
N ARG A 117 -7.21 14.35 -8.89
CA ARG A 117 -7.43 15.75 -9.32
C ARG A 117 -8.87 16.22 -9.10
N ILE A 118 -9.86 15.32 -9.26
CA ILE A 118 -11.25 15.62 -8.91
C ILE A 118 -11.37 15.87 -7.41
N LEU A 119 -10.85 14.97 -6.59
CA LEU A 119 -10.93 15.05 -5.12
C LEU A 119 -10.20 16.26 -4.52
N MET A 120 -9.24 16.83 -5.22
CA MET A 120 -8.62 18.09 -4.82
C MET A 120 -9.60 19.29 -4.89
N LYS A 121 -10.64 19.20 -5.69
CA LYS A 121 -11.66 20.25 -5.87
C LYS A 121 -12.99 19.88 -5.20
N GLU A 122 -13.32 18.61 -5.23
CA GLU A 122 -14.56 18.01 -4.75
C GLU A 122 -14.25 16.85 -3.78
N PRO A 123 -13.85 17.13 -2.53
CA PRO A 123 -13.38 16.10 -1.59
C PRO A 123 -14.39 14.98 -1.30
N GLU A 124 -15.70 15.25 -1.44
CA GLU A 124 -16.81 14.32 -1.20
C GLU A 124 -17.38 13.72 -2.49
N ASN A 125 -16.68 13.85 -3.63
CA ASN A 125 -17.15 13.23 -4.88
C ASN A 125 -17.12 11.70 -4.74
N TYR A 126 -18.32 11.11 -4.65
CA TYR A 126 -18.52 9.67 -4.41
C TYR A 126 -17.82 8.80 -5.46
N ASN A 127 -17.98 9.14 -6.76
CA ASN A 127 -17.44 8.35 -7.85
C ASN A 127 -15.90 8.35 -7.85
N ALA A 128 -15.29 9.50 -7.55
CA ALA A 128 -13.85 9.61 -7.45
C ALA A 128 -13.31 8.85 -6.23
N ARG A 129 -13.99 8.92 -5.08
CA ARG A 129 -13.64 8.12 -3.89
C ARG A 129 -13.76 6.63 -4.17
N ALA A 130 -14.86 6.19 -4.80
CA ALA A 130 -15.08 4.80 -5.18
C ALA A 130 -14.00 4.30 -6.14
N SER A 131 -13.63 5.10 -7.13
CA SER A 131 -12.59 4.77 -8.10
C SER A 131 -11.22 4.60 -7.45
N LEU A 132 -10.82 5.50 -6.53
CA LEU A 132 -9.58 5.35 -5.78
C LEU A 132 -9.59 4.12 -4.86
N MET A 133 -10.71 3.87 -4.18
CA MET A 133 -10.87 2.73 -3.29
C MET A 133 -10.71 1.40 -4.05
N TRP A 134 -11.33 1.30 -5.24
CA TRP A 134 -11.18 0.12 -6.09
C TRP A 134 -9.77 0.00 -6.69
N ALA A 135 -9.18 1.11 -7.15
CA ALA A 135 -7.81 1.13 -7.65
C ALA A 135 -6.79 0.69 -6.59
N SER A 136 -6.99 1.09 -5.33
CA SER A 136 -6.19 0.64 -4.18
C SER A 136 -6.21 -0.89 -4.02
N SER A 137 -7.40 -1.50 -4.11
CA SER A 137 -7.53 -2.97 -4.07
C SER A 137 -6.78 -3.65 -5.21
N LEU A 138 -6.97 -3.14 -6.43
CA LEU A 138 -6.38 -3.75 -7.64
C LEU A 138 -4.87 -3.59 -7.70
N SER A 139 -4.31 -2.49 -7.19
CA SER A 139 -2.86 -2.30 -7.14
C SER A 139 -2.18 -3.24 -6.14
N HIS A 140 -2.86 -3.62 -5.04
CA HIS A 140 -2.28 -4.40 -3.94
C HIS A 140 -2.69 -5.87 -3.88
N ASN A 141 -3.48 -6.36 -4.83
CA ASN A 141 -3.88 -7.78 -4.93
C ASN A 141 -2.98 -8.62 -5.86
N ASN A 142 -1.85 -8.08 -6.27
CA ASN A 142 -0.88 -8.65 -7.22
C ASN A 142 -1.33 -8.65 -8.69
N LEU A 143 -2.42 -7.99 -9.06
CA LEU A 143 -2.87 -7.90 -10.45
C LEU A 143 -1.85 -7.18 -11.34
N THR A 144 -1.31 -6.06 -10.84
CA THR A 144 -0.32 -5.22 -11.53
C THR A 144 1.11 -5.75 -11.46
N GLY A 145 1.34 -6.83 -10.70
CA GLY A 145 2.61 -7.54 -10.62
C GLY A 145 2.58 -8.95 -11.23
N CYS A 146 1.46 -9.32 -11.88
CA CYS A 146 1.29 -10.66 -12.44
C CYS A 146 2.29 -10.91 -13.57
N GLY A 147 3.15 -11.93 -13.41
CA GLY A 147 4.21 -12.24 -14.36
C GLY A 147 5.49 -11.39 -14.22
N LEU A 148 5.54 -10.47 -13.29
CA LEU A 148 6.65 -9.55 -13.07
C LEU A 148 7.39 -9.83 -11.76
N SER A 149 8.69 -9.49 -11.70
CA SER A 149 9.43 -9.43 -10.45
C SER A 149 9.17 -8.08 -9.76
N SER A 150 8.90 -8.08 -8.46
CA SER A 150 8.61 -6.84 -7.73
C SER A 150 9.88 -6.22 -7.18
N ASP A 151 10.14 -4.97 -7.52
CA ASP A 151 11.12 -4.14 -6.83
C ASP A 151 10.42 -3.27 -5.75
N TRP A 152 10.83 -3.46 -4.51
CA TRP A 152 10.31 -2.75 -3.35
C TRP A 152 11.29 -1.71 -2.81
N ALA A 153 12.30 -1.32 -3.59
CA ALA A 153 13.38 -0.42 -3.13
C ALA A 153 12.83 0.89 -2.57
N THR A 154 11.87 1.51 -3.26
CA THR A 154 11.25 2.78 -2.81
C THR A 154 10.53 2.59 -1.46
N HIS A 155 9.81 1.48 -1.28
CA HIS A 155 9.10 1.19 -0.02
C HIS A 155 10.08 0.89 1.11
N GLN A 156 11.17 0.17 0.83
CA GLN A 156 12.19 -0.13 1.84
C GLN A 156 12.91 1.14 2.30
N LEU A 157 13.28 2.03 1.38
CA LEU A 157 13.84 3.34 1.71
C LEU A 157 12.85 4.20 2.50
N GLU A 158 11.58 4.18 2.11
CA GLU A 158 10.53 4.92 2.83
C GLU A 158 10.32 4.40 4.25
N HIS A 159 10.40 3.08 4.47
CA HIS A 159 10.26 2.51 5.82
C HIS A 159 11.31 3.08 6.79
N GLU A 160 12.55 3.27 6.34
CA GLU A 160 13.58 3.91 7.16
C GLU A 160 13.26 5.40 7.40
N VAL A 161 12.83 6.13 6.35
CA VAL A 161 12.44 7.55 6.48
C VAL A 161 11.25 7.71 7.42
N SER A 162 10.18 6.93 7.27
CA SER A 162 9.02 7.05 8.15
C SER A 162 9.29 6.51 9.56
N GLY A 163 10.16 5.52 9.72
CA GLY A 163 10.61 5.07 11.03
C GLY A 163 11.36 6.16 11.80
N MET A 164 12.26 6.89 11.13
CA MET A 164 13.08 7.94 11.75
C MET A 164 12.34 9.26 11.98
N PHE A 165 11.43 9.65 11.09
CA PHE A 165 10.86 11.00 11.05
C PHE A 165 9.34 11.05 11.23
N ASP A 166 8.69 9.91 11.42
CA ASP A 166 7.22 9.78 11.60
C ASP A 166 6.42 10.49 10.49
N VAL A 167 6.88 10.36 9.24
CA VAL A 167 6.17 10.92 8.08
C VAL A 167 5.08 9.96 7.58
N ALA A 168 4.00 10.51 7.01
CA ALA A 168 2.97 9.69 6.37
C ALA A 168 3.57 8.88 5.22
N HIS A 169 3.27 7.58 5.15
CA HIS A 169 3.88 6.63 4.21
C HIS A 169 3.90 7.11 2.76
N GLY A 170 2.76 7.51 2.20
CA GLY A 170 2.71 8.02 0.83
C GLY A 170 3.47 9.34 0.61
N ALA A 171 3.66 10.16 1.65
CA ALA A 171 4.51 11.35 1.56
C ALA A 171 5.99 10.98 1.51
N GLY A 172 6.41 10.00 2.32
CA GLY A 172 7.77 9.44 2.26
C GLY A 172 8.05 8.81 0.90
N LEU A 173 7.13 8.01 0.37
CA LEU A 173 7.22 7.47 -1.00
C LEU A 173 7.38 8.57 -2.04
N ALA A 174 6.56 9.62 -2.01
CA ALA A 174 6.65 10.74 -2.94
C ALA A 174 8.01 11.46 -2.87
N ALA A 175 8.63 11.53 -1.69
CA ALA A 175 9.91 12.18 -1.50
C ALA A 175 11.08 11.40 -2.12
N VAL A 176 11.06 10.06 -2.03
CA VAL A 176 12.18 9.22 -2.48
C VAL A 176 12.02 8.72 -3.92
N TRP A 177 10.78 8.51 -4.38
CA TRP A 177 10.49 7.88 -5.68
C TRP A 177 11.12 8.60 -6.87
N GLY A 178 11.04 9.92 -6.92
CA GLY A 178 11.55 10.66 -8.08
C GLY A 178 13.06 10.54 -8.27
N SER A 179 13.82 10.33 -7.20
CA SER A 179 15.26 10.08 -7.28
C SER A 179 15.56 8.65 -7.70
N TRP A 180 14.83 7.68 -7.14
CA TRP A 180 14.95 6.29 -7.52
C TRP A 180 14.56 6.07 -8.98
N ALA A 181 13.44 6.62 -9.44
CA ALA A 181 12.98 6.48 -10.82
C ALA A 181 13.99 7.03 -11.85
N ARG A 182 14.65 8.16 -11.54
CA ARG A 182 15.74 8.67 -12.40
C ARG A 182 16.92 7.72 -12.43
N TYR A 183 17.30 7.19 -11.29
CA TYR A 183 18.44 6.26 -11.19
C TYR A 183 18.21 5.02 -12.05
N VAL A 184 17.06 4.34 -11.93
CA VAL A 184 16.78 3.13 -12.72
C VAL A 184 16.48 3.40 -14.20
N TYR A 185 16.08 4.64 -14.57
CA TYR A 185 15.84 5.00 -15.96
C TYR A 185 17.14 5.26 -16.75
N GLU A 186 18.18 5.69 -16.06
CA GLU A 186 19.48 6.01 -16.66
C GLU A 186 20.41 4.80 -16.74
N GLU A 187 20.15 3.71 -16.03
CA GLU A 187 20.87 2.43 -16.11
C GLU A 187 20.23 1.44 -17.10
#